data_31dd26c60d0756f34483e5cf393490f6
#
_entry.id   31dd26c60d0756f34483e5cf393490f6
#
_cell.length_a   1.000
_cell.length_b   1.000
_cell.length_c   1.000
_cell.angle_alpha   90.00
_cell.angle_beta   90.00
_cell.angle_gamma   90.00
#
_symmetry.space_group_name_H-M   'P 1'
#
loop_
_entity.id
_entity.type
_entity.pdbx_description
1 polymer ?
#
loop_
_entity_poly.entity_id
_entity_poly.type
_entity_poly.pdbx_seq_one_letter_code
_entity_poly.pdbx_strand_id
1 'polypeptide(L)'
;MTNLRQNKAKKNLNDGKIVSVPMGPLNGDLIEHFGPLGFDAMWLEGEHGPVDFNNIPDLTRACDLWDMTPIVRVHQNDPATIYRTFDLGAQAITVPHINTKDEALSVVDSGKFAPIGNRGSFTSRQGIGVANYFSQANDQTMLIVLIEDIIAVNNLDEILEVDNIDVFFVAPGDLAQTMGFPGGANRSEVKEVVEGAIRKISSSGKIAGTLAGTEAVGRYIDLGARFFSFSYLPWLAQGAEKFHETVQKATQ
;
A
#
# COMPACT_ATOMS: atom_id res chain seq x y z
N MET A 1 5.59 -7.34 -29.71
CA MET A 1 5.42 -6.26 -28.72
C MET A 1 4.50 -6.79 -27.64
N THR A 2 4.90 -6.65 -26.39
CA THR A 2 4.10 -7.10 -25.23
C THR A 2 3.14 -5.99 -24.82
N ASN A 3 2.02 -6.36 -24.17
CA ASN A 3 1.16 -5.38 -23.52
C ASN A 3 1.76 -4.96 -22.19
N LEU A 4 1.48 -3.75 -21.75
CA LEU A 4 1.83 -3.32 -20.39
C LEU A 4 1.10 -4.23 -19.39
N ARG A 5 1.83 -4.66 -18.35
CA ARG A 5 1.26 -5.46 -17.28
C ARG A 5 0.13 -4.69 -16.59
N GLN A 6 -1.01 -5.34 -16.44
CA GLN A 6 -2.13 -4.78 -15.70
C GLN A 6 -1.80 -4.70 -14.21
N ASN A 7 -2.11 -3.58 -13.58
CA ASN A 7 -2.07 -3.45 -12.13
C ASN A 7 -3.29 -4.14 -11.53
N LYS A 8 -3.10 -5.37 -11.01
CA LYS A 8 -4.17 -6.22 -10.48
C LYS A 8 -4.90 -5.59 -9.30
N ALA A 9 -4.15 -4.99 -8.35
CA ALA A 9 -4.76 -4.35 -7.20
C ALA A 9 -5.65 -3.16 -7.62
N LYS A 10 -5.14 -2.29 -8.49
CA LYS A 10 -5.90 -1.15 -9.02
C LYS A 10 -7.16 -1.62 -9.77
N LYS A 11 -7.01 -2.63 -10.62
CA LYS A 11 -8.16 -3.21 -11.32
C LYS A 11 -9.22 -3.73 -10.36
N ASN A 12 -8.80 -4.52 -9.36
CA ASN A 12 -9.74 -5.09 -8.39
C ASN A 12 -10.47 -4.01 -7.59
N LEU A 13 -9.79 -2.94 -7.18
CA LEU A 13 -10.43 -1.79 -6.53
C LEU A 13 -11.45 -1.10 -7.44
N ASN A 14 -11.12 -0.89 -8.71
CA ASN A 14 -12.03 -0.30 -9.70
C ASN A 14 -13.24 -1.19 -9.98
N ASP A 15 -13.08 -2.52 -9.90
CA ASP A 15 -14.19 -3.49 -9.99
C ASP A 15 -15.03 -3.57 -8.68
N GLY A 16 -14.73 -2.74 -7.67
CA GLY A 16 -15.42 -2.73 -6.39
C GLY A 16 -15.03 -3.87 -5.44
N LYS A 17 -13.97 -4.62 -5.75
CA LYS A 17 -13.48 -5.72 -4.93
C LYS A 17 -12.60 -5.22 -3.79
N ILE A 18 -12.41 -6.10 -2.81
CA ILE A 18 -11.45 -5.89 -1.72
C ILE A 18 -10.06 -6.34 -2.18
N VAL A 19 -9.04 -5.57 -1.82
CA VAL A 19 -7.64 -5.88 -2.07
C VAL A 19 -6.94 -6.18 -0.75
N SER A 20 -6.23 -7.29 -0.69
CA SER A 20 -5.47 -7.75 0.48
C SER A 20 -3.98 -7.83 0.18
N VAL A 21 -3.17 -7.24 1.08
CA VAL A 21 -1.74 -6.98 0.85
C VAL A 21 -0.93 -7.41 2.09
N PRO A 22 -0.23 -8.54 2.04
CA PRO A 22 0.66 -8.94 3.12
C PRO A 22 1.89 -8.02 3.19
N MET A 23 2.34 -7.75 4.42
CA MET A 23 3.54 -6.98 4.73
C MET A 23 4.38 -7.64 5.82
N GLY A 24 5.68 -7.39 5.80
CA GLY A 24 6.65 -7.90 6.78
C GLY A 24 8.03 -8.02 6.17
N PRO A 25 9.04 -8.52 6.91
CA PRO A 25 10.36 -8.81 6.37
C PRO A 25 10.26 -9.80 5.21
N LEU A 26 10.85 -9.46 4.05
CA LEU A 26 10.72 -10.30 2.86
C LEU A 26 11.97 -10.24 1.96
N ASN A 27 12.06 -11.25 1.11
CA ASN A 27 12.96 -11.35 -0.03
C ASN A 27 12.20 -11.95 -1.22
N GLY A 28 12.87 -12.13 -2.35
CA GLY A 28 12.24 -12.68 -3.55
C GLY A 28 11.64 -14.06 -3.33
N ASP A 29 12.36 -14.95 -2.64
CA ASP A 29 11.90 -16.33 -2.38
C ASP A 29 10.59 -16.33 -1.56
N LEU A 30 10.51 -15.49 -0.53
CA LEU A 30 9.30 -15.40 0.30
C LEU A 30 8.12 -14.83 -0.49
N ILE A 31 8.35 -13.87 -1.37
CA ILE A 31 7.31 -13.35 -2.28
C ILE A 31 6.74 -14.48 -3.15
N GLU A 32 7.60 -15.34 -3.69
CA GLU A 32 7.15 -16.50 -4.49
C GLU A 32 6.30 -17.48 -3.66
N HIS A 33 6.59 -17.65 -2.37
CA HIS A 33 5.73 -18.45 -1.47
C HIS A 33 4.35 -17.83 -1.24
N PHE A 34 4.21 -16.51 -1.28
CA PHE A 34 2.92 -15.84 -1.21
C PHE A 34 2.10 -15.94 -2.51
N GLY A 35 2.77 -16.15 -3.66
CA GLY A 35 2.12 -16.19 -4.97
C GLY A 35 0.91 -17.13 -5.05
N PRO A 36 1.05 -18.44 -4.70
CA PRO A 36 -0.07 -19.38 -4.76
C PRO A 36 -1.18 -19.14 -3.74
N LEU A 37 -0.98 -18.23 -2.76
CA LEU A 37 -1.96 -17.97 -1.71
C LEU A 37 -3.08 -16.99 -2.14
N GLY A 38 -2.99 -16.43 -3.34
CA GLY A 38 -4.06 -15.66 -3.97
C GLY A 38 -4.14 -14.18 -3.59
N PHE A 39 -3.08 -13.61 -3.02
CA PHE A 39 -3.01 -12.17 -2.73
C PHE A 39 -2.93 -11.32 -4.00
N ASP A 40 -3.45 -10.10 -3.93
CA ASP A 40 -3.52 -9.20 -5.08
C ASP A 40 -2.23 -8.39 -5.27
N ALA A 41 -1.51 -8.17 -4.18
CA ALA A 41 -0.33 -7.34 -4.13
C ALA A 41 0.61 -7.75 -3.00
N MET A 42 1.82 -7.21 -3.02
CA MET A 42 2.82 -7.34 -1.95
C MET A 42 3.30 -5.96 -1.53
N TRP A 43 3.32 -5.72 -0.20
CA TRP A 43 3.86 -4.49 0.36
C TRP A 43 5.36 -4.59 0.57
N LEU A 44 6.11 -3.78 -0.18
CA LEU A 44 7.56 -3.69 -0.14
C LEU A 44 7.95 -2.47 0.72
N GLU A 45 8.48 -2.73 1.91
CA GLU A 45 8.66 -1.73 2.94
C GLU A 45 9.99 -0.98 2.81
N GLY A 46 9.95 0.27 2.36
CA GLY A 46 11.14 1.12 2.15
C GLY A 46 11.27 2.29 3.13
N GLU A 47 10.34 2.48 4.06
CA GLU A 47 10.44 3.51 5.10
C GLU A 47 11.08 2.96 6.38
N HIS A 48 10.51 1.91 6.95
CA HIS A 48 11.01 1.27 8.18
C HIS A 48 11.66 -0.10 7.94
N GLY A 49 11.79 -0.50 6.69
CA GLY A 49 12.33 -1.78 6.26
C GLY A 49 13.55 -1.65 5.34
N PRO A 50 14.11 -2.79 4.93
CA PRO A 50 15.34 -2.82 4.15
C PRO A 50 15.12 -2.68 2.63
N VAL A 51 13.93 -2.32 2.17
CA VAL A 51 13.67 -2.16 0.74
C VAL A 51 14.25 -0.84 0.26
N ASP A 52 15.15 -0.93 -0.71
CA ASP A 52 15.84 0.20 -1.31
C ASP A 52 15.96 0.05 -2.83
N PHE A 53 16.58 1.02 -3.48
CA PHE A 53 16.77 1.01 -4.94
C PHE A 53 17.59 -0.17 -5.47
N ASN A 54 18.38 -0.86 -4.64
CA ASN A 54 19.19 -1.99 -5.08
C ASN A 54 18.35 -3.26 -5.19
N ASN A 55 17.36 -3.45 -4.30
CA ASN A 55 16.57 -4.68 -4.25
C ASN A 55 15.16 -4.54 -4.86
N ILE A 56 14.60 -3.34 -5.03
CA ILE A 56 13.30 -3.13 -5.68
C ILE A 56 13.19 -3.86 -7.04
N PRO A 57 14.19 -3.85 -7.94
CA PRO A 57 14.06 -4.55 -9.22
C PRO A 57 13.81 -6.05 -9.07
N ASP A 58 14.46 -6.72 -8.13
CA ASP A 58 14.34 -8.17 -7.93
C ASP A 58 13.04 -8.51 -7.19
N LEU A 59 12.67 -7.75 -6.18
CA LEU A 59 11.41 -7.92 -5.46
C LEU A 59 10.19 -7.73 -6.38
N THR A 60 10.26 -6.73 -7.27
CA THR A 60 9.18 -6.49 -8.24
C THR A 60 9.11 -7.58 -9.31
N ARG A 61 10.23 -8.21 -9.71
CA ARG A 61 10.23 -9.39 -10.59
C ARG A 61 9.57 -10.59 -9.93
N ALA A 62 9.85 -10.83 -8.65
CA ALA A 62 9.21 -11.90 -7.89
C ALA A 62 7.68 -11.71 -7.83
N CYS A 63 7.21 -10.48 -7.61
CA CYS A 63 5.77 -10.15 -7.69
C CYS A 63 5.21 -10.41 -9.10
N ASP A 64 5.95 -10.03 -10.14
CA ASP A 64 5.54 -10.18 -11.54
C ASP A 64 5.31 -11.66 -11.94
N LEU A 65 6.09 -12.60 -11.38
CA LEU A 65 5.94 -14.04 -11.65
C LEU A 65 4.56 -14.58 -11.23
N TRP A 66 3.92 -13.96 -10.24
CA TRP A 66 2.67 -14.39 -9.64
C TRP A 66 1.50 -13.44 -9.88
N ASP A 67 1.66 -12.51 -10.80
CA ASP A 67 0.65 -11.49 -11.10
C ASP A 67 0.18 -10.72 -9.85
N MET A 68 1.09 -10.47 -8.93
CA MET A 68 0.88 -9.59 -7.77
C MET A 68 1.36 -8.18 -8.08
N THR A 69 0.62 -7.17 -7.65
CA THR A 69 1.03 -5.76 -7.76
C THR A 69 2.15 -5.46 -6.75
N PRO A 70 3.38 -5.09 -7.19
CA PRO A 70 4.41 -4.63 -6.28
C PRO A 70 4.10 -3.20 -5.81
N ILE A 71 3.80 -3.06 -4.51
CA ILE A 71 3.53 -1.78 -3.83
C ILE A 71 4.75 -1.43 -3.01
N VAL A 72 5.43 -0.34 -3.31
CA VAL A 72 6.60 0.11 -2.53
C VAL A 72 6.20 1.28 -1.65
N ARG A 73 6.38 1.16 -0.32
CA ARG A 73 6.32 2.33 0.56
C ARG A 73 7.66 3.05 0.48
N VAL A 74 7.63 4.28 0.00
CA VAL A 74 8.82 5.15 -0.04
C VAL A 74 9.02 5.80 1.33
N HIS A 75 10.24 6.24 1.62
CA HIS A 75 10.59 6.80 2.93
C HIS A 75 10.15 8.26 3.12
N GLN A 76 9.78 8.96 2.05
CA GLN A 76 9.32 10.35 2.11
C GLN A 76 8.63 10.78 0.81
N ASN A 77 7.88 11.88 0.89
CA ASN A 77 7.29 12.55 -0.27
C ASN A 77 8.34 13.38 -1.01
N ASP A 78 9.19 12.71 -1.77
CA ASP A 78 10.22 13.33 -2.61
C ASP A 78 10.05 12.91 -4.06
N PRO A 79 9.96 13.86 -5.01
CA PRO A 79 9.73 13.57 -6.42
C PRO A 79 10.74 12.57 -7.01
N ALA A 80 12.04 12.72 -6.70
CA ALA A 80 13.08 11.86 -7.24
C ALA A 80 12.96 10.43 -6.70
N THR A 81 12.59 10.26 -5.45
CA THR A 81 12.31 8.96 -4.83
C THR A 81 11.09 8.30 -5.48
N ILE A 82 10.01 9.05 -5.68
CA ILE A 82 8.76 8.56 -6.26
C ILE A 82 8.97 8.05 -7.68
N TYR A 83 9.45 8.89 -8.61
CA TYR A 83 9.57 8.44 -10.00
C TYR A 83 10.63 7.33 -10.17
N ARG A 84 11.75 7.39 -9.43
CA ARG A 84 12.77 6.35 -9.49
C ARG A 84 12.27 4.99 -8.99
N THR A 85 11.43 4.97 -7.97
CA THR A 85 10.80 3.75 -7.49
C THR A 85 9.92 3.10 -8.57
N PHE A 86 9.13 3.88 -9.29
CA PHE A 86 8.39 3.38 -10.45
C PHE A 86 9.29 2.89 -11.58
N ASP A 87 10.39 3.59 -11.85
CA ASP A 87 11.34 3.22 -12.91
C ASP A 87 11.97 1.84 -12.65
N LEU A 88 12.17 1.50 -11.38
CA LEU A 88 12.70 0.20 -10.94
C LEU A 88 11.67 -0.93 -10.93
N GLY A 89 10.39 -0.64 -11.21
CA GLY A 89 9.38 -1.67 -11.48
C GLY A 89 8.21 -1.72 -10.52
N ALA A 90 8.11 -0.82 -9.54
CA ALA A 90 6.88 -0.67 -8.76
C ALA A 90 5.70 -0.36 -9.69
N GLN A 91 4.53 -0.93 -9.40
CA GLN A 91 3.26 -0.57 -10.04
C GLN A 91 2.39 0.29 -9.12
N ALA A 92 2.71 0.28 -7.83
CA ALA A 92 2.11 1.17 -6.86
C ALA A 92 3.18 1.72 -5.91
N ILE A 93 2.96 2.93 -5.41
CA ILE A 93 3.73 3.49 -4.32
C ILE A 93 2.80 3.91 -3.19
N THR A 94 3.33 3.81 -1.97
CA THR A 94 2.71 4.38 -0.77
C THR A 94 3.61 5.50 -0.26
N VAL A 95 3.03 6.69 -0.08
CA VAL A 95 3.77 7.88 0.37
C VAL A 95 3.31 8.21 1.80
N PRO A 96 4.25 8.23 2.77
CA PRO A 96 3.95 8.52 4.16
C PRO A 96 3.68 10.01 4.41
N HIS A 97 3.06 10.32 5.56
CA HIS A 97 2.90 11.66 6.15
C HIS A 97 2.29 12.72 5.22
N ILE A 98 1.22 12.37 4.52
CA ILE A 98 0.49 13.34 3.69
C ILE A 98 -0.51 14.10 4.54
N ASN A 99 -0.14 15.30 4.93
CA ASN A 99 -0.83 16.14 5.89
C ASN A 99 -1.65 17.27 5.28
N THR A 100 -1.37 17.60 4.01
CA THR A 100 -1.99 18.73 3.30
C THR A 100 -2.39 18.36 1.88
N LYS A 101 -3.29 19.16 1.30
CA LYS A 101 -3.67 19.06 -0.12
C LYS A 101 -2.46 19.24 -1.04
N ASP A 102 -1.56 20.17 -0.74
CA ASP A 102 -0.38 20.45 -1.56
C ASP A 102 0.59 19.25 -1.57
N GLU A 103 0.77 18.58 -0.43
CA GLU A 103 1.56 17.35 -0.36
C GLU A 103 0.92 16.24 -1.19
N ALA A 104 -0.40 16.07 -1.14
CA ALA A 104 -1.12 15.12 -1.95
C ALA A 104 -1.00 15.42 -3.46
N LEU A 105 -1.09 16.69 -3.86
CA LEU A 105 -0.85 17.14 -5.23
C LEU A 105 0.57 16.83 -5.70
N SER A 106 1.58 17.02 -4.83
CA SER A 106 2.98 16.68 -5.12
C SER A 106 3.17 15.19 -5.40
N VAL A 107 2.43 14.30 -4.71
CA VAL A 107 2.44 12.85 -5.00
C VAL A 107 1.92 12.58 -6.41
N VAL A 108 0.82 13.21 -6.80
CA VAL A 108 0.24 13.04 -8.14
C VAL A 108 1.18 13.58 -9.20
N ASP A 109 1.73 14.76 -9.01
CA ASP A 109 2.66 15.41 -9.92
C ASP A 109 3.90 14.53 -10.19
N SER A 110 4.44 13.93 -9.14
CA SER A 110 5.64 13.10 -9.20
C SER A 110 5.39 11.68 -9.71
N GLY A 111 4.17 11.15 -9.51
CA GLY A 111 3.82 9.77 -9.82
C GLY A 111 3.19 9.56 -11.19
N LYS A 112 2.65 10.61 -11.82
CA LYS A 112 1.93 10.54 -13.10
C LYS A 112 2.66 11.29 -14.21
N PHE A 113 2.59 10.75 -15.43
CA PHE A 113 3.05 11.45 -16.63
C PHE A 113 2.04 12.50 -17.08
N ALA A 114 2.50 13.45 -17.89
CA ALA A 114 1.63 14.42 -18.53
C ALA A 114 0.45 13.74 -19.28
N PRO A 115 -0.73 14.37 -19.29
CA PRO A 115 -1.07 15.71 -18.80
C PRO A 115 -1.46 15.75 -17.30
N ILE A 116 -1.41 14.62 -16.56
CA ILE A 116 -1.87 14.52 -15.16
C ILE A 116 -0.82 15.06 -14.19
N GLY A 117 0.47 14.77 -14.45
CA GLY A 117 1.59 15.17 -13.61
C GLY A 117 2.85 15.39 -14.44
N ASN A 118 3.98 15.56 -13.75
CA ASN A 118 5.29 15.86 -14.33
C ASN A 118 6.35 14.79 -14.05
N ARG A 119 5.93 13.52 -13.84
CA ARG A 119 6.84 12.41 -13.66
C ARG A 119 7.92 12.42 -14.77
N GLY A 120 9.19 12.25 -14.39
CA GLY A 120 10.32 12.21 -15.33
C GLY A 120 10.12 11.20 -16.46
N SER A 121 10.37 11.65 -17.70
CA SER A 121 10.13 10.84 -18.90
C SER A 121 11.20 9.74 -19.07
N PHE A 122 10.96 8.60 -18.43
CA PHE A 122 11.75 7.40 -18.54
C PHE A 122 10.86 6.16 -18.63
N THR A 123 11.20 5.24 -19.53
CA THR A 123 10.49 3.96 -19.62
C THR A 123 10.88 3.09 -18.43
N SER A 124 9.94 2.81 -17.54
CA SER A 124 10.19 1.95 -16.39
C SER A 124 10.52 0.50 -16.80
N ARG A 125 11.00 -0.30 -15.86
CA ARG A 125 11.18 -1.74 -16.06
C ARG A 125 9.91 -2.41 -16.60
N GLN A 126 8.73 -1.99 -16.15
CA GLN A 126 7.44 -2.51 -16.60
C GLN A 126 7.15 -2.20 -18.08
N GLY A 127 7.78 -1.16 -18.63
CA GLY A 127 7.60 -0.74 -20.02
C GLY A 127 8.59 -1.37 -21.02
N ILE A 128 9.52 -2.21 -20.59
CA ILE A 128 10.49 -2.85 -21.49
C ILE A 128 9.76 -3.71 -22.52
N GLY A 129 9.93 -3.39 -23.82
CA GLY A 129 9.28 -4.08 -24.94
C GLY A 129 7.80 -3.74 -25.16
N VAL A 130 7.25 -2.80 -24.40
CA VAL A 130 5.87 -2.33 -24.53
C VAL A 130 5.80 -1.17 -25.52
N ALA A 131 4.97 -1.33 -26.56
CA ALA A 131 4.67 -0.22 -27.47
C ALA A 131 3.78 0.81 -26.79
N ASN A 132 4.06 2.09 -27.03
CA ASN A 132 3.24 3.19 -26.49
C ASN A 132 3.11 3.15 -24.96
N TYR A 133 4.21 2.83 -24.25
CA TYR A 133 4.25 2.74 -22.79
C TYR A 133 3.63 3.96 -22.11
N PHE A 134 4.03 5.18 -22.50
CA PHE A 134 3.58 6.41 -21.86
C PHE A 134 2.06 6.65 -21.96
N SER A 135 1.42 6.18 -23.03
CA SER A 135 -0.03 6.32 -23.19
C SER A 135 -0.85 5.38 -22.28
N GLN A 136 -0.21 4.36 -21.70
CA GLN A 136 -0.85 3.36 -20.85
C GLN A 136 -0.40 3.44 -19.39
N ALA A 137 0.76 4.06 -19.14
CA ALA A 137 1.43 4.01 -17.85
C ALA A 137 0.61 4.63 -16.71
N ASN A 138 -0.06 5.75 -16.95
CA ASN A 138 -0.89 6.41 -15.93
C ASN A 138 -2.05 5.53 -15.45
N ASP A 139 -2.64 4.74 -16.34
CA ASP A 139 -3.75 3.83 -16.00
C ASP A 139 -3.27 2.67 -15.12
N GLN A 140 -2.02 2.23 -15.30
CA GLN A 140 -1.43 1.12 -14.55
C GLN A 140 -0.62 1.57 -13.33
N THR A 141 -0.42 2.87 -13.14
CA THR A 141 0.23 3.44 -11.96
C THR A 141 -0.79 3.67 -10.86
N MET A 142 -0.51 3.19 -9.65
CA MET A 142 -1.35 3.36 -8.46
C MET A 142 -0.64 4.21 -7.42
N LEU A 143 -1.35 5.19 -6.87
CA LEU A 143 -0.86 6.09 -5.83
C LEU A 143 -1.66 5.89 -4.54
N ILE A 144 -0.95 5.64 -3.45
CA ILE A 144 -1.50 5.46 -2.10
C ILE A 144 -0.89 6.53 -1.21
N VAL A 145 -1.71 7.25 -0.48
CA VAL A 145 -1.26 8.25 0.50
C VAL A 145 -1.62 7.81 1.90
N LEU A 146 -0.68 7.96 2.86
CA LEU A 146 -0.93 7.62 4.26
C LEU A 146 -1.54 8.82 5.00
N ILE A 147 -2.69 8.57 5.60
CA ILE A 147 -3.39 9.45 6.55
C ILE A 147 -3.06 8.93 7.94
N GLU A 148 -1.94 9.40 8.49
CA GLU A 148 -1.34 8.81 9.70
C GLU A 148 -0.93 9.86 10.74
N ASP A 149 -1.19 11.12 10.44
CA ASP A 149 -1.05 12.22 11.39
C ASP A 149 -2.42 12.79 11.75
N ILE A 150 -2.59 13.26 12.98
CA ILE A 150 -3.83 13.94 13.38
C ILE A 150 -4.08 15.21 12.56
N ILE A 151 -3.01 15.81 12.03
CA ILE A 151 -3.08 16.95 11.11
C ILE A 151 -3.74 16.52 9.79
N ALA A 152 -3.35 15.37 9.24
CA ALA A 152 -3.95 14.81 8.04
C ALA A 152 -5.45 14.54 8.22
N VAL A 153 -5.83 14.01 9.38
CA VAL A 153 -7.25 13.76 9.71
C VAL A 153 -8.05 15.06 9.76
N ASN A 154 -7.47 16.13 10.34
CA ASN A 154 -8.11 17.45 10.40
C ASN A 154 -8.26 18.09 9.01
N ASN A 155 -7.30 17.85 8.11
CA ASN A 155 -7.27 18.39 6.75
C ASN A 155 -7.89 17.43 5.71
N LEU A 156 -8.53 16.35 6.16
CA LEU A 156 -8.95 15.25 5.29
C LEU A 156 -9.91 15.70 4.17
N ASP A 157 -10.78 16.68 4.42
CA ASP A 157 -11.68 17.22 3.40
C ASP A 157 -10.90 17.78 2.19
N GLU A 158 -9.88 18.59 2.45
CA GLU A 158 -9.06 19.21 1.42
C GLU A 158 -8.18 18.17 0.69
N ILE A 159 -7.65 17.20 1.44
CA ILE A 159 -6.84 16.11 0.86
C ILE A 159 -7.69 15.25 -0.08
N LEU A 160 -8.96 14.99 0.25
CA LEU A 160 -9.88 14.20 -0.56
C LEU A 160 -10.32 14.90 -1.87
N GLU A 161 -10.13 16.21 -2.00
CA GLU A 161 -10.36 16.93 -3.26
C GLU A 161 -9.33 16.60 -4.33
N VAL A 162 -8.19 16.00 -3.97
CA VAL A 162 -7.13 15.66 -4.93
C VAL A 162 -7.52 14.43 -5.73
N ASP A 163 -7.55 14.59 -7.05
CA ASP A 163 -7.79 13.50 -7.99
C ASP A 163 -6.53 12.69 -8.28
N ASN A 164 -6.71 11.51 -8.90
CA ASN A 164 -5.63 10.58 -9.28
C ASN A 164 -4.86 9.94 -8.12
N ILE A 165 -5.36 10.03 -6.89
CA ILE A 165 -4.95 9.19 -5.77
C ILE A 165 -5.91 8.00 -5.73
N ASP A 166 -5.35 6.79 -5.73
CA ASP A 166 -6.12 5.55 -5.82
C ASP A 166 -6.60 5.06 -4.44
N VAL A 167 -5.80 5.27 -3.39
CA VAL A 167 -6.14 4.86 -2.02
C VAL A 167 -5.69 5.92 -1.01
N PHE A 168 -6.60 6.27 -0.10
CA PHE A 168 -6.30 7.03 1.12
C PHE A 168 -6.23 6.02 2.28
N PHE A 169 -5.03 5.74 2.74
CA PHE A 169 -4.75 4.68 3.69
C PHE A 169 -4.59 5.24 5.11
N VAL A 170 -5.51 4.92 6.00
CA VAL A 170 -5.45 5.34 7.41
C VAL A 170 -4.54 4.38 8.18
N ALA A 171 -3.40 4.86 8.69
CA ALA A 171 -2.41 4.06 9.41
C ALA A 171 -2.49 4.30 10.93
N PRO A 172 -3.01 3.33 11.71
CA PRO A 172 -3.30 3.54 13.13
C PRO A 172 -2.08 3.74 14.02
N GLY A 173 -0.91 3.21 13.62
CA GLY A 173 0.32 3.27 14.42
C GLY A 173 0.83 4.68 14.64
N ASP A 174 1.12 5.37 13.54
CA ASP A 174 1.64 6.73 13.55
C ASP A 174 0.56 7.74 13.94
N LEU A 175 -0.71 7.46 13.58
CA LEU A 175 -1.83 8.25 14.08
C LEU A 175 -1.90 8.24 15.61
N ALA A 176 -1.71 7.08 16.24
CA ALA A 176 -1.65 6.99 17.70
C ALA A 176 -0.49 7.81 18.27
N GLN A 177 0.67 7.76 17.61
CA GLN A 177 1.84 8.54 18.01
C GLN A 177 1.54 10.06 17.99
N THR A 178 0.95 10.56 16.91
CA THR A 178 0.64 12.00 16.76
C THR A 178 -0.54 12.46 17.63
N MET A 179 -1.39 11.54 18.06
CA MET A 179 -2.43 11.78 19.08
C MET A 179 -1.89 11.77 20.51
N GLY A 180 -0.58 11.51 20.72
CA GLY A 180 0.04 11.44 22.04
C GLY A 180 -0.07 10.07 22.74
N PHE A 181 -0.37 9.01 21.99
CA PHE A 181 -0.52 7.64 22.48
C PHE A 181 0.48 6.69 21.82
N PRO A 182 1.80 6.85 21.98
CA PRO A 182 2.79 6.00 21.32
C PRO A 182 2.56 4.50 21.66
N GLY A 183 2.50 3.67 20.59
CA GLY A 183 2.14 2.24 20.73
C GLY A 183 0.66 1.96 21.02
N GLY A 184 -0.17 2.99 21.06
CA GLY A 184 -1.58 2.93 21.45
C GLY A 184 -2.59 2.71 20.31
N ALA A 185 -2.20 2.12 19.18
CA ALA A 185 -3.10 1.90 18.04
C ALA A 185 -4.42 1.17 18.38
N ASN A 186 -4.42 0.40 19.46
CA ASN A 186 -5.60 -0.34 19.94
C ASN A 186 -6.49 0.44 20.93
N ARG A 187 -6.12 1.65 21.32
CA ARG A 187 -6.93 2.49 22.21
C ARG A 187 -8.25 2.87 21.54
N SER A 188 -9.31 3.01 22.36
CA SER A 188 -10.64 3.42 21.89
C SER A 188 -10.61 4.76 21.15
N GLU A 189 -9.88 5.73 21.70
CA GLU A 189 -9.75 7.08 21.14
C GLU A 189 -9.13 7.07 19.72
N VAL A 190 -8.10 6.23 19.53
CA VAL A 190 -7.46 6.08 18.22
C VAL A 190 -8.38 5.35 17.25
N LYS A 191 -9.03 4.27 17.70
CA LYS A 191 -10.01 3.52 16.87
C LYS A 191 -11.15 4.40 16.38
N GLU A 192 -11.69 5.27 17.23
CA GLU A 192 -12.75 6.21 16.85
C GLU A 192 -12.30 7.15 15.73
N VAL A 193 -11.08 7.69 15.81
CA VAL A 193 -10.52 8.56 14.78
C VAL A 193 -10.29 7.79 13.47
N VAL A 194 -9.69 6.59 13.54
CA VAL A 194 -9.47 5.72 12.38
C VAL A 194 -10.79 5.40 11.68
N GLU A 195 -11.81 4.98 12.42
CA GLU A 195 -13.12 4.65 11.86
C GLU A 195 -13.84 5.87 11.29
N GLY A 196 -13.70 7.03 11.95
CA GLY A 196 -14.23 8.29 11.44
C GLY A 196 -13.60 8.68 10.11
N ALA A 197 -12.28 8.56 10.00
CA ALA A 197 -11.54 8.83 8.77
C ALA A 197 -11.94 7.86 7.64
N ILE A 198 -12.01 6.55 7.93
CA ILE A 198 -12.45 5.53 6.95
C ILE A 198 -13.86 5.84 6.42
N ARG A 199 -14.83 6.13 7.31
CA ARG A 199 -16.20 6.50 6.88
C ARG A 199 -16.21 7.74 6.00
N LYS A 200 -15.42 8.75 6.37
CA LYS A 200 -15.33 10.02 5.64
C LYS A 200 -14.76 9.80 4.23
N ILE A 201 -13.66 9.07 4.10
CA ILE A 201 -13.04 8.70 2.81
C ILE A 201 -14.06 7.93 1.96
N SER A 202 -14.67 6.88 2.52
CA SER A 202 -15.65 6.06 1.80
C SER A 202 -16.87 6.85 1.36
N SER A 203 -17.40 7.75 2.21
CA SER A 203 -18.58 8.58 1.89
C SER A 203 -18.29 9.64 0.82
N SER A 204 -17.03 10.03 0.63
CA SER A 204 -16.62 10.93 -0.46
C SER A 204 -16.50 10.22 -1.83
N GLY A 205 -16.75 8.91 -1.88
CA GLY A 205 -16.57 8.10 -3.09
C GLY A 205 -15.13 7.70 -3.38
N LYS A 206 -14.19 8.03 -2.51
CA LYS A 206 -12.77 7.63 -2.60
C LYS A 206 -12.57 6.25 -1.92
N ILE A 207 -11.45 5.61 -2.20
CA ILE A 207 -11.13 4.29 -1.63
C ILE A 207 -10.38 4.45 -0.32
N ALA A 208 -10.98 3.99 0.76
CA ALA A 208 -10.33 3.88 2.05
C ALA A 208 -9.51 2.59 2.15
N GLY A 209 -8.29 2.72 2.69
CA GLY A 209 -7.45 1.61 3.10
C GLY A 209 -7.09 1.70 4.58
N THR A 210 -6.70 0.57 5.17
CA THR A 210 -6.16 0.55 6.54
C THR A 210 -5.37 -0.73 6.82
N LEU A 211 -4.63 -0.72 7.93
CA LEU A 211 -3.98 -1.92 8.47
C LEU A 211 -4.99 -2.69 9.33
N ALA A 212 -5.25 -3.96 8.98
CA ALA A 212 -6.20 -4.78 9.71
C ALA A 212 -5.80 -6.25 9.76
N GLY A 213 -5.72 -6.82 10.96
CA GLY A 213 -5.61 -8.27 11.13
C GLY A 213 -6.95 -8.98 10.93
N THR A 214 -6.91 -10.33 10.95
CA THR A 214 -8.05 -11.22 10.68
C THR A 214 -9.29 -10.90 11.52
N GLU A 215 -9.10 -10.49 12.78
CA GLU A 215 -10.23 -10.22 13.69
C GLU A 215 -10.92 -8.87 13.42
N ALA A 216 -10.17 -7.89 12.86
CA ALA A 216 -10.66 -6.53 12.68
C ALA A 216 -11.13 -6.23 11.26
N VAL A 217 -10.68 -7.00 10.26
CA VAL A 217 -10.91 -6.71 8.84
C VAL A 217 -12.40 -6.60 8.49
N GLY A 218 -13.26 -7.49 9.02
CA GLY A 218 -14.71 -7.46 8.78
C GLY A 218 -15.32 -6.13 9.20
N ARG A 219 -14.97 -5.62 10.38
CA ARG A 219 -15.45 -4.32 10.88
C ARG A 219 -15.10 -3.16 9.93
N TYR A 220 -13.87 -3.13 9.42
CA TYR A 220 -13.46 -2.05 8.51
C TYR A 220 -14.09 -2.18 7.11
N ILE A 221 -14.38 -3.42 6.65
CA ILE A 221 -15.18 -3.64 5.44
C ILE A 221 -16.58 -3.02 5.59
N ASP A 222 -17.23 -3.25 6.73
CA ASP A 222 -18.55 -2.69 7.03
C ASP A 222 -18.54 -1.15 7.07
N LEU A 223 -17.40 -0.54 7.38
CA LEU A 223 -17.19 0.91 7.34
C LEU A 223 -16.85 1.45 5.93
N GLY A 224 -16.71 0.56 4.94
CA GLY A 224 -16.46 0.91 3.55
C GLY A 224 -15.01 0.86 3.10
N ALA A 225 -14.07 0.41 3.95
CA ALA A 225 -12.70 0.20 3.51
C ALA A 225 -12.61 -0.97 2.51
N ARG A 226 -11.76 -0.84 1.49
CA ARG A 226 -11.58 -1.85 0.43
C ARG A 226 -10.13 -2.24 0.18
N PHE A 227 -9.18 -1.57 0.78
CA PHE A 227 -7.76 -1.88 0.67
C PHE A 227 -7.19 -2.20 2.06
N PHE A 228 -6.64 -3.41 2.24
CA PHE A 228 -6.14 -3.88 3.53
C PHE A 228 -4.70 -4.34 3.43
N SER A 229 -3.82 -3.71 4.22
CA SER A 229 -2.51 -4.26 4.53
C SER A 229 -2.54 -4.96 5.89
N PHE A 230 -1.71 -6.00 6.06
CA PHE A 230 -1.62 -6.74 7.32
C PHE A 230 -0.25 -7.39 7.46
N SER A 231 0.24 -7.48 8.71
CA SER A 231 1.46 -8.23 8.99
C SER A 231 1.19 -9.74 8.98
N TYR A 232 2.02 -10.49 8.27
CA TYR A 232 1.98 -11.96 8.30
C TYR A 232 2.77 -12.55 9.49
N LEU A 233 3.54 -11.76 10.22
CA LEU A 233 4.33 -12.24 11.37
C LEU A 233 3.48 -12.92 12.46
N PRO A 234 2.26 -12.44 12.79
CA PRO A 234 1.40 -13.15 13.72
C PRO A 234 1.04 -14.58 13.28
N TRP A 235 0.93 -14.84 11.98
CA TRP A 235 0.66 -16.20 11.48
C TRP A 235 1.83 -17.15 11.74
N LEU A 236 3.07 -16.66 11.61
CA LEU A 236 4.26 -17.44 11.94
C LEU A 236 4.31 -17.77 13.43
N ALA A 237 4.01 -16.79 14.29
CA ALA A 237 3.95 -16.99 15.74
C ALA A 237 2.88 -18.03 16.12
N GLN A 238 1.66 -17.89 15.62
CA GLN A 238 0.56 -18.84 15.87
C GLN A 238 0.90 -20.25 15.38
N GLY A 239 1.53 -20.36 14.20
CA GLY A 239 1.98 -21.66 13.68
C GLY A 239 3.02 -22.33 14.58
N ALA A 240 3.99 -21.55 15.06
CA ALA A 240 5.03 -22.02 15.97
C ALA A 240 4.45 -22.44 17.34
N GLU A 241 3.59 -21.63 17.94
CA GLU A 241 2.89 -21.93 19.18
C GLU A 241 2.11 -23.24 19.10
N LYS A 242 1.31 -23.39 18.05
CA LYS A 242 0.54 -24.62 17.81
C LYS A 242 1.42 -25.85 17.68
N PHE A 243 2.56 -25.73 16.98
CA PHE A 243 3.52 -26.83 16.87
C PHE A 243 4.10 -27.22 18.24
N HIS A 244 4.56 -26.23 19.03
CA HIS A 244 5.11 -26.47 20.36
C HIS A 244 4.10 -27.09 21.33
N GLU A 245 2.86 -26.62 21.35
CA GLU A 245 1.79 -27.24 22.13
C GLU A 245 1.55 -28.71 21.76
N THR A 246 1.60 -29.01 20.46
CA THR A 246 1.43 -30.39 19.98
C THR A 246 2.57 -31.31 20.46
N VAL A 247 3.82 -30.82 20.38
CA VAL A 247 4.99 -31.56 20.90
C VAL A 247 4.86 -31.80 22.40
N GLN A 248 4.52 -30.77 23.17
CA GLN A 248 4.33 -30.89 24.63
C GLN A 248 3.26 -31.93 25.01
N LYS A 249 2.11 -31.95 24.29
CA LYS A 249 1.05 -32.93 24.54
C LYS A 249 1.48 -34.36 24.17
N ALA A 250 2.34 -34.54 23.18
CA ALA A 250 2.81 -35.86 22.76
C ALA A 250 3.93 -36.42 23.64
N THR A 251 4.55 -35.61 24.52
CA THR A 251 5.65 -35.97 25.41
C THR A 251 5.23 -36.13 26.88
N GLN A 252 3.97 -35.89 27.21
CA GLN A 252 3.33 -36.18 28.51
C GLN A 252 2.65 -37.56 28.48
#